data_68963e48a729783e825b026f239b92cc
#
_entry.id   68963e48a729783e825b026f239b92cc
#
_cell.length_a   1.000
_cell.length_b   1.000
_cell.length_c   1.000
_cell.angle_alpha   90.00
_cell.angle_beta   90.00
_cell.angle_gamma   90.00
#
_symmetry.space_group_name_H-M   'P 1'
#
loop_
_entity.id
_entity.type
_entity.pdbx_description
1 polymer ?
#
loop_
_entity_poly.entity_id
_entity_poly.type
_entity_poly.pdbx_seq_one_letter_code
_entity_poly.pdbx_strand_id
1 'polypeptide(L)'
;MTATPTRRNFLKAAAGGLIATSTVPTAGLASAPRFDVVIRGGTIVDGTGSRGVRKDLGIRGDRVVAIADLAAADAKRSINATGRIVCPGFIDMHSHSDSSLLEDG
;
A
#
# COMPACT_ATOMS: atom_id res chain seq x y z
N MET A 1 19.38 -28.54 -61.28
CA MET A 1 18.38 -29.09 -60.39
C MET A 1 18.53 -28.46 -59.02
N THR A 2 17.63 -27.59 -58.64
CA THR A 2 17.60 -26.97 -57.29
C THR A 2 16.89 -27.93 -56.36
N ALA A 3 17.60 -28.47 -55.36
CA ALA A 3 17.00 -29.28 -54.35
C ALA A 3 16.25 -28.41 -53.34
N THR A 4 14.94 -28.59 -53.26
CA THR A 4 14.10 -27.93 -52.25
C THR A 4 14.47 -28.48 -50.85
N PRO A 5 14.83 -27.61 -49.90
CA PRO A 5 15.15 -28.08 -48.54
C PRO A 5 13.87 -28.64 -47.89
N THR A 6 13.92 -29.89 -47.49
CA THR A 6 12.86 -30.53 -46.71
C THR A 6 12.80 -29.95 -45.31
N ARG A 7 11.61 -29.93 -44.69
CA ARG A 7 11.38 -29.49 -43.33
C ARG A 7 12.38 -30.01 -42.29
N ARG A 8 12.90 -31.21 -42.57
CA ARG A 8 13.90 -31.88 -41.71
C ARG A 8 15.28 -31.22 -41.73
N ASN A 9 15.66 -30.55 -42.83
CA ASN A 9 16.93 -29.84 -42.93
C ASN A 9 16.87 -28.44 -42.32
N PHE A 10 15.67 -27.83 -42.27
CA PHE A 10 15.47 -26.55 -41.62
C PHE A 10 15.65 -26.64 -40.10
N LEU A 11 15.19 -27.75 -39.48
CA LEU A 11 15.34 -28.00 -38.05
C LEU A 11 16.80 -28.27 -37.62
N LYS A 12 17.63 -28.73 -38.51
CA LYS A 12 19.06 -28.96 -38.21
C LYS A 12 19.92 -27.71 -38.30
N ALA A 13 19.51 -26.73 -39.06
CA ALA A 13 20.19 -25.44 -39.17
C ALA A 13 19.91 -24.47 -37.98
N ALA A 14 18.85 -24.73 -37.21
CA ALA A 14 18.48 -23.90 -36.06
C ALA A 14 19.19 -24.25 -34.74
N ALA A 15 20.08 -25.26 -34.74
CA ALA A 15 20.77 -25.74 -33.53
C ALA A 15 22.09 -25.03 -33.24
N GLY A 16 22.42 -23.92 -33.89
CA GLY A 16 23.68 -23.18 -33.71
C GLY A 16 23.57 -21.74 -33.28
N GLY A 17 22.38 -21.28 -32.86
CA GLY A 17 22.21 -19.92 -32.34
C GLY A 17 22.60 -19.87 -30.87
N LEU A 18 23.72 -19.23 -30.54
CA LEU A 18 24.05 -18.77 -29.19
C LEU A 18 22.94 -17.79 -28.78
N ILE A 19 21.99 -18.24 -27.95
CA ILE A 19 21.07 -17.36 -27.26
C ILE A 19 21.90 -16.64 -26.21
N ALA A 20 22.39 -15.45 -26.53
CA ALA A 20 22.83 -14.51 -25.53
C ALA A 20 21.58 -14.12 -24.75
N THR A 21 21.35 -14.77 -23.62
CA THR A 21 20.39 -14.33 -22.63
C THR A 21 20.90 -13.00 -22.06
N SER A 22 20.53 -11.89 -22.70
CA SER A 22 20.65 -10.59 -22.08
C SER A 22 19.71 -10.60 -20.88
N THR A 23 20.26 -10.87 -19.71
CA THR A 23 19.60 -10.58 -18.43
C THR A 23 19.48 -9.07 -18.36
N VAL A 24 18.36 -8.54 -18.85
CA VAL A 24 17.95 -7.17 -18.55
C VAL A 24 17.75 -7.17 -17.03
N PRO A 25 18.52 -6.38 -16.25
CA PRO A 25 18.18 -6.20 -14.85
C PRO A 25 16.80 -5.58 -14.83
N THR A 26 15.80 -6.34 -14.41
CA THR A 26 14.52 -5.80 -13.99
C THR A 26 14.85 -4.93 -12.78
N ALA A 27 15.18 -3.65 -13.05
CA ALA A 27 15.13 -2.64 -12.01
C ALA A 27 13.71 -2.75 -11.45
N GLY A 28 13.60 -3.30 -10.23
CA GLY A 28 12.33 -3.46 -9.58
C GLY A 28 11.65 -2.11 -9.57
N LEU A 29 10.61 -1.96 -10.39
CA LEU A 29 9.73 -0.80 -10.31
C LEU A 29 9.24 -0.80 -8.87
N ALA A 30 9.79 0.09 -8.05
CA ALA A 30 9.31 0.30 -6.70
C ALA A 30 7.81 0.59 -6.85
N SER A 31 6.99 -0.37 -6.41
CA SER A 31 5.54 -0.23 -6.47
C SER A 31 5.17 1.04 -5.73
N ALA A 32 4.38 1.90 -6.35
CA ALA A 32 3.90 3.10 -5.69
C ALA A 32 3.22 2.73 -4.35
N PRO A 33 3.42 3.49 -3.28
CA PRO A 33 2.85 3.19 -1.98
C PRO A 33 1.32 3.06 -2.09
N ARG A 34 0.79 2.02 -1.46
CA ARG A 34 -0.65 1.70 -1.50
C ARG A 34 -1.49 2.71 -0.73
N PHE A 35 -0.89 3.37 0.27
CA PHE A 35 -1.54 4.32 1.15
C PHE A 35 -0.77 5.64 1.20
N ASP A 36 -1.48 6.74 1.40
CA ASP A 36 -0.84 8.02 1.68
C ASP A 36 -0.36 8.08 3.14
N VAL A 37 -1.18 7.55 4.06
CA VAL A 37 -0.86 7.46 5.48
C VAL A 37 -1.27 6.08 6.01
N VAL A 38 -0.42 5.50 6.86
CA VAL A 38 -0.77 4.35 7.70
C VAL A 38 -0.60 4.73 9.17
N ILE A 39 -1.65 4.55 9.96
CA ILE A 39 -1.62 4.68 11.42
C ILE A 39 -1.45 3.28 12.01
N ARG A 40 -0.37 3.05 12.77
CA ARG A 40 0.09 1.71 13.16
C ARG A 40 -0.08 1.43 14.64
N GLY A 41 -0.49 0.19 14.95
CA GLY A 41 -0.46 -0.38 16.29
C GLY A 41 -1.41 0.26 17.30
N GLY A 42 -2.34 1.11 16.85
CA GLY A 42 -3.34 1.72 17.69
C GLY A 42 -4.52 0.79 17.98
N THR A 43 -5.29 1.11 19.02
CA THR A 43 -6.59 0.50 19.27
C THR A 43 -7.67 1.30 18.55
N ILE A 44 -8.24 0.72 17.50
CA ILE A 44 -9.25 1.39 16.66
C ILE A 44 -10.61 1.25 17.33
N VAL A 45 -11.28 2.40 17.54
CA VAL A 45 -12.66 2.51 18.03
C VAL A 45 -13.44 3.26 16.95
N ASP A 46 -14.28 2.55 16.22
CA ASP A 46 -14.94 3.05 15.01
C ASP A 46 -16.23 3.86 15.24
N GLY A 47 -16.67 3.97 16.48
CA GLY A 47 -17.91 4.68 16.83
C GLY A 47 -19.19 3.86 16.69
N THR A 48 -19.12 2.60 16.28
CA THR A 48 -20.30 1.72 16.13
C THR A 48 -20.78 1.13 17.46
N GLY A 49 -20.06 1.35 18.56
CA GLY A 49 -20.29 0.69 19.86
C GLY A 49 -19.63 -0.65 20.00
N SER A 50 -18.95 -1.12 18.95
CA SER A 50 -18.15 -2.34 18.99
C SER A 50 -16.90 -2.18 19.85
N ARG A 51 -16.39 -3.31 20.39
CA ARG A 51 -15.14 -3.31 21.14
C ARG A 51 -13.98 -2.87 20.25
N GLY A 52 -13.11 -2.01 20.77
CA GLY A 52 -11.90 -1.56 20.06
C GLY A 52 -11.01 -2.73 19.63
N VAL A 53 -10.45 -2.65 18.45
CA VAL A 53 -9.55 -3.67 17.87
C VAL A 53 -8.17 -3.10 17.62
N ARG A 54 -7.13 -3.89 17.90
CA ARG A 54 -5.75 -3.51 17.63
C ARG A 54 -5.38 -3.86 16.18
N LYS A 55 -5.34 -2.86 15.33
CA LYS A 55 -5.05 -2.98 13.90
C LYS A 55 -4.37 -1.71 13.40
N ASP A 56 -3.85 -1.79 12.17
CA ASP A 56 -3.38 -0.61 11.45
C ASP A 56 -4.51 -0.05 10.58
N LEU A 57 -4.47 1.25 10.33
CA LEU A 57 -5.46 1.97 9.55
C LEU A 57 -4.78 2.62 8.36
N GLY A 58 -5.20 2.26 7.16
CA GLY A 58 -4.67 2.78 5.90
C GLY A 58 -5.57 3.84 5.29
N ILE A 59 -4.99 5.00 4.97
CA ILE A 59 -5.68 6.17 4.40
C ILE A 59 -5.15 6.42 3.00
N ARG A 60 -6.06 6.68 2.06
CA ARG A 60 -5.77 7.18 0.73
C ARG A 60 -6.66 8.36 0.41
N GLY A 61 -6.03 9.51 0.10
CA GLY A 61 -6.74 10.77 -0.05
C GLY A 61 -7.47 11.14 1.23
N ASP A 62 -8.77 11.31 1.14
CA ASP A 62 -9.69 11.65 2.22
C ASP A 62 -10.42 10.46 2.86
N ARG A 63 -10.02 9.22 2.50
CA ARG A 63 -10.76 8.02 2.89
C ARG A 63 -9.91 7.01 3.64
N VAL A 64 -10.52 6.38 4.64
CA VAL A 64 -10.02 5.15 5.23
C VAL A 64 -10.35 4.00 4.27
N VAL A 65 -9.32 3.34 3.76
CA VAL A 65 -9.46 2.29 2.75
C VAL A 65 -9.10 0.90 3.26
N ALA A 66 -8.46 0.81 4.43
CA ALA A 66 -8.12 -0.47 5.03
C ALA A 66 -8.04 -0.36 6.56
N ILE A 67 -8.50 -1.41 7.24
CA ILE A 67 -8.25 -1.69 8.66
C ILE A 67 -7.78 -3.14 8.72
N ALA A 68 -6.48 -3.33 8.86
CA ALA A 68 -5.82 -4.65 8.81
C ALA A 68 -4.41 -4.55 9.39
N ASP A 69 -3.66 -5.65 9.37
CA ASP A 69 -2.22 -5.63 9.62
C ASP A 69 -1.52 -5.20 8.32
N LEU A 70 -0.95 -4.00 8.29
CA LEU A 70 -0.39 -3.37 7.09
C LEU A 70 1.14 -3.32 7.16
N ALA A 71 1.81 -3.57 6.01
CA ALA A 71 3.26 -3.43 5.93
C ALA A 71 3.70 -1.95 5.97
N ALA A 72 4.81 -1.67 6.67
CA ALA A 72 5.31 -0.30 6.79
C ALA A 72 5.67 0.33 5.44
N ALA A 73 6.13 -0.49 4.48
CA ALA A 73 6.55 -0.05 3.16
C ALA A 73 5.40 0.40 2.25
N ASP A 74 4.15 0.11 2.64
CA ASP A 74 2.98 0.39 1.79
C ASP A 74 2.46 1.83 1.92
N ALA A 75 3.12 2.69 2.71
CA ALA A 75 2.66 4.05 2.97
C ALA A 75 3.71 5.12 2.63
N LYS A 76 3.27 6.27 2.12
CA LYS A 76 4.11 7.46 1.99
C LYS A 76 4.51 8.01 3.37
N ARG A 77 3.60 7.90 4.36
CA ARG A 77 3.80 8.35 5.74
C ARG A 77 3.26 7.32 6.72
N SER A 78 4.01 7.02 7.77
CA SER A 78 3.59 6.13 8.85
C SER A 78 3.53 6.88 10.17
N ILE A 79 2.45 6.68 10.92
CA ILE A 79 2.23 7.26 12.25
C ILE A 79 2.17 6.12 13.26
N ASN A 80 3.04 6.14 14.26
CA ASN A 80 3.00 5.16 15.35
C ASN A 80 1.95 5.57 16.39
N ALA A 81 0.92 4.76 16.55
CA ALA A 81 -0.16 4.93 17.52
C ALA A 81 -0.17 3.85 18.60
N THR A 82 0.97 3.16 18.81
CA THR A 82 1.08 2.12 19.85
C THR A 82 0.70 2.67 21.21
N GLY A 83 -0.22 1.99 21.91
CA GLY A 83 -0.74 2.42 23.21
C GLY A 83 -1.74 3.59 23.14
N ARG A 84 -2.15 4.02 21.94
CA ARG A 84 -3.13 5.09 21.74
C ARG A 84 -4.42 4.55 21.16
N ILE A 85 -5.50 5.33 21.34
CA ILE A 85 -6.79 5.09 20.70
C ILE A 85 -6.82 5.86 19.40
N VAL A 86 -7.30 5.19 18.35
CA VAL A 86 -7.56 5.77 17.02
C VAL A 86 -9.06 5.74 16.80
N CYS A 87 -9.68 6.88 16.72
CA CYS A 87 -11.13 7.01 16.54
C CYS A 87 -11.45 8.13 15.53
N PRO A 88 -12.67 8.16 14.99
CA PRO A 88 -13.16 9.30 14.22
C PRO A 88 -13.09 10.58 15.03
N GLY A 89 -12.99 11.74 14.36
CA GLY A 89 -13.08 13.04 15.01
C GLY A 89 -14.45 13.24 15.67
N PHE A 90 -14.48 14.05 16.71
CA PHE A 90 -15.71 14.39 17.42
C PHE A 90 -16.36 15.59 16.75
N ILE A 91 -17.69 15.53 16.60
CA ILE A 91 -18.52 16.66 16.16
C ILE A 91 -19.34 17.08 17.37
N ASP A 92 -19.04 18.25 17.90
CA ASP A 92 -19.78 18.82 19.01
C ASP A 92 -20.90 19.73 18.45
N MET A 93 -22.13 19.30 18.63
CA MET A 93 -23.33 20.03 18.13
C MET A 93 -23.72 21.19 19.04
N HIS A 94 -23.24 21.22 20.29
CA HIS A 94 -23.54 22.26 21.25
C HIS A 94 -22.44 22.33 22.33
N SER A 95 -21.66 23.37 22.29
CA SER A 95 -20.52 23.57 23.21
C SER A 95 -20.52 25.02 23.74
N HIS A 96 -20.05 25.20 24.97
CA HIS A 96 -19.77 26.52 25.58
C HIS A 96 -18.27 26.77 25.72
N SER A 97 -17.44 26.03 24.96
CA SER A 97 -15.96 26.10 25.02
C SER A 97 -15.35 27.22 24.18
N ASP A 98 -16.15 27.94 23.43
CA ASP A 98 -15.72 29.05 22.55
C ASP A 98 -15.00 30.17 23.28
N SER A 99 -15.45 30.53 24.50
CA SER A 99 -14.79 31.57 25.31
C SER A 99 -13.48 31.09 25.92
N SER A 100 -13.44 29.88 26.47
CA SER A 100 -12.24 29.33 27.14
C SER A 100 -11.08 29.03 26.17
N LEU A 101 -11.36 28.65 24.93
CA LEU A 101 -10.33 28.45 23.92
C LEU A 101 -9.62 29.74 23.49
N LEU A 102 -10.28 30.89 23.65
CA LEU A 102 -9.69 32.22 23.37
C LEU A 102 -8.89 32.77 24.54
N GLU A 103 -9.13 32.30 25.76
CA GLU A 103 -8.46 32.75 26.98
C GLU A 103 -7.21 31.95 27.30
N ASP A 104 -7.19 30.64 26.99
CA ASP A 104 -6.13 29.68 27.36
C ASP A 104 -5.34 29.12 26.15
N GLY A 105 -5.55 29.63 24.94
CA GLY A 105 -4.96 29.18 23.68
C GLY A 105 -3.54 29.67 23.39
#